data_338c9609b37e0626af2fb9b825ec6baa
#
_entry.id   338c9609b37e0626af2fb9b825ec6baa
#
_cell.length_a   1.000
_cell.length_b   1.000
_cell.length_c   1.000
_cell.angle_alpha   90.00
_cell.angle_beta   90.00
_cell.angle_gamma   90.00
#
_symmetry.space_group_name_H-M   'P 1'
#
loop_
_entity.id
_entity.type
_entity.pdbx_description
1 polymer ?
#
loop_
_entity_poly.entity_id
_entity_poly.type
_entity_poly.pdbx_seq_one_letter_code
_entity_poly.pdbx_strand_id
1 'polypeptide(L)'
;MSKVCIIAWVYGRVQGVGFRYTTQYEAKRLGLTGYAKNLDDGSVEVVACGEEGQVEKLMQWLKSGGPRSARVERVLSEPHHPS
;
A
#
# COMPACT_ATOMS: atom_id res chain seq x y z
N MET A 1 2.06 22.10 1.04
CA MET A 1 1.06 21.12 0.56
C MET A 1 1.54 20.40 -0.67
N SER A 2 2.12 19.26 -0.46
CA SER A 2 2.70 18.48 -1.55
C SER A 2 1.90 17.23 -1.77
N LYS A 3 1.50 17.02 -3.01
CA LYS A 3 0.89 15.77 -3.43
C LYS A 3 1.94 14.89 -4.07
N VAL A 4 1.98 13.64 -3.66
CA VAL A 4 2.95 12.68 -4.16
C VAL A 4 2.24 11.38 -4.48
N CYS A 5 2.88 10.56 -5.30
CA CYS A 5 2.47 9.18 -5.52
C CYS A 5 3.62 8.26 -5.18
N ILE A 6 3.30 7.11 -4.63
CA ILE A 6 4.27 6.09 -4.30
C ILE A 6 3.77 4.75 -4.82
N ILE A 7 4.69 3.91 -5.23
CA ILE A 7 4.38 2.52 -5.54
C ILE A 7 5.14 1.64 -4.53
N ALA A 8 4.44 0.66 -4.00
CA ALA A 8 5.03 -0.25 -3.02
C ALA A 8 4.72 -1.69 -3.41
N TRP A 9 5.65 -2.58 -3.13
CA TRP A 9 5.46 -4.01 -3.30
C TRP A 9 5.59 -4.66 -1.94
N VAL A 10 4.53 -5.36 -1.54
CA VAL A 10 4.43 -5.94 -0.21
C VAL A 10 4.57 -7.46 -0.34
N TYR A 11 5.52 -8.02 0.38
CA TYR A 11 5.86 -9.44 0.33
C TYR A 11 5.50 -10.11 1.65
N GLY A 12 5.10 -11.36 1.56
CA GLY A 12 4.74 -12.16 2.72
C GLY A 12 3.42 -12.87 2.46
N ARG A 13 2.70 -13.18 3.52
CA ARG A 13 1.38 -13.79 3.38
C ARG A 13 0.35 -12.68 3.26
N VAL A 14 0.18 -12.18 2.05
CA VAL A 14 -0.61 -10.98 1.77
C VAL A 14 -1.72 -11.21 0.74
N GLN A 15 -1.71 -12.32 0.02
CA GLN A 15 -2.81 -12.66 -0.89
C GLN A 15 -3.77 -13.62 -0.22
N GLY A 16 -5.06 -13.49 -0.55
CA GLY A 16 -6.08 -14.39 -0.02
C GLY A 16 -6.48 -14.13 1.43
N VAL A 17 -6.06 -13.02 2.00
CA VAL A 17 -6.32 -12.69 3.42
C VAL A 17 -7.01 -11.33 3.55
N GLY A 18 -7.62 -10.82 2.48
CA GLY A 18 -8.30 -9.53 2.51
C GLY A 18 -7.37 -8.33 2.51
N PHE A 19 -6.11 -8.54 2.17
CA PHE A 19 -5.10 -7.48 2.21
C PHE A 19 -5.45 -6.31 1.29
N ARG A 20 -5.82 -6.61 0.03
CA ARG A 20 -6.15 -5.54 -0.93
C ARG A 20 -7.32 -4.70 -0.45
N TYR A 21 -8.36 -5.37 0.04
CA TYR A 21 -9.57 -4.69 0.50
C TYR A 21 -9.25 -3.77 1.68
N THR A 22 -8.55 -4.29 2.68
CA THR A 22 -8.21 -3.52 3.88
C THR A 22 -7.27 -2.37 3.55
N THR A 23 -6.30 -2.60 2.64
CA THR A 23 -5.38 -1.54 2.21
C THR A 23 -6.13 -0.44 1.49
N GLN A 24 -7.07 -0.79 0.62
CA GLN A 24 -7.90 0.20 -0.07
C GLN A 24 -8.73 1.00 0.91
N TYR A 25 -9.29 0.34 1.92
CA TYR A 25 -10.06 1.00 2.96
C TYR A 25 -9.19 2.01 3.73
N GLU A 26 -7.99 1.59 4.12
CA GLU A 26 -7.06 2.47 4.84
C GLU A 26 -6.67 3.68 3.98
N ALA A 27 -6.35 3.44 2.71
CA ALA A 27 -6.01 4.52 1.79
C ALA A 27 -7.15 5.51 1.65
N LYS A 28 -8.36 5.01 1.50
CA LYS A 28 -9.54 5.86 1.36
C LYS A 28 -9.78 6.67 2.62
N ARG A 29 -9.59 6.07 3.80
CA ARG A 29 -9.73 6.76 5.09
C ARG A 29 -8.72 7.91 5.19
N LEU A 30 -7.57 7.76 4.58
CA LEU A 30 -6.52 8.79 4.57
C LEU A 30 -6.69 9.79 3.41
N GLY A 31 -7.74 9.65 2.62
CA GLY A 31 -8.00 10.56 1.51
C GLY A 31 -7.11 10.32 0.30
N LEU A 32 -6.55 9.12 0.18
CA LEU A 32 -5.64 8.78 -0.92
C LEU A 32 -6.38 8.11 -2.06
N THR A 33 -5.81 8.23 -3.27
CA THR A 33 -6.27 7.51 -4.44
C THR A 33 -5.20 6.49 -4.83
N GLY A 34 -5.57 5.53 -5.68
CA GLY A 34 -4.64 4.51 -6.15
C GLY A 34 -5.31 3.16 -6.23
N TYR A 35 -4.49 2.11 -6.07
CA TYR A 35 -5.00 0.74 -6.17
C TYR A 35 -4.10 -0.23 -5.41
N ALA A 36 -4.62 -1.43 -5.21
CA ALA A 36 -3.85 -2.55 -4.72
C ALA A 36 -4.19 -3.75 -5.60
N LYS A 37 -3.18 -4.47 -6.08
CA LYS A 37 -3.42 -5.64 -6.92
C LYS A 37 -2.44 -6.75 -6.59
N ASN A 38 -2.93 -7.99 -6.72
CA ASN A 38 -2.08 -9.16 -6.56
C ASN A 38 -1.18 -9.33 -7.76
N LEU A 39 0.09 -9.65 -7.52
CA LEU A 39 1.02 -9.98 -8.57
C LEU A 39 1.25 -11.49 -8.60
N ASP A 40 1.81 -11.97 -9.71
CA ASP A 40 2.01 -13.41 -9.93
C ASP A 40 3.00 -14.03 -8.97
N ASP A 41 3.91 -13.24 -8.42
CA ASP A 41 4.92 -13.74 -7.48
C ASP A 41 4.42 -13.86 -6.05
N GLY A 42 3.13 -13.60 -5.82
CA GLY A 42 2.54 -13.66 -4.47
C GLY A 42 2.55 -12.34 -3.72
N SER A 43 3.21 -11.32 -4.27
CA SER A 43 3.22 -10.00 -3.63
C SER A 43 1.96 -9.22 -3.99
N VAL A 44 1.78 -8.09 -3.30
CA VAL A 44 0.72 -7.13 -3.62
C VAL A 44 1.37 -5.81 -3.97
N GLU A 45 0.96 -5.26 -5.13
CA GLU A 45 1.42 -3.95 -5.57
C GLU A 45 0.42 -2.91 -5.12
N VAL A 46 0.91 -1.87 -4.45
CA VAL A 46 0.08 -0.78 -3.93
C VAL A 46 0.56 0.53 -4.53
N VAL A 47 -0.34 1.26 -5.17
CA VAL A 47 -0.06 2.63 -5.60
C VAL A 47 -0.96 3.54 -4.79
N ALA A 48 -0.38 4.59 -4.22
CA ALA A 48 -1.13 5.55 -3.41
C ALA A 48 -0.67 6.96 -3.74
N CYS A 49 -1.63 7.84 -3.96
CA CYS A 49 -1.40 9.23 -4.32
C CYS A 49 -2.20 10.14 -3.41
N GLY A 50 -1.61 11.25 -3.00
CA GLY A 50 -2.30 12.24 -2.20
C GLY A 50 -1.31 13.11 -1.45
N GLU A 51 -1.77 13.72 -0.36
CA GLU A 51 -0.91 14.53 0.49
C GLU A 51 0.23 13.68 1.03
N GLU A 52 1.43 14.24 0.99
CA GLU A 52 2.65 13.53 1.39
C GLU A 52 2.55 12.93 2.79
N GLY A 53 2.03 13.69 3.75
CA GLY A 53 1.90 13.20 5.13
C GLY A 53 0.95 12.00 5.24
N GLN A 54 -0.08 11.98 4.41
CA GLN A 54 -1.06 10.88 4.41
C GLN A 54 -0.51 9.65 3.72
N VAL A 55 0.24 9.83 2.63
CA VAL A 55 0.93 8.73 1.96
C VAL A 55 1.92 8.09 2.93
N GLU A 56 2.65 8.92 3.68
CA GLU A 56 3.59 8.44 4.69
C GLU A 56 2.90 7.58 5.74
N LYS A 57 1.71 7.99 6.19
CA LYS A 57 0.93 7.21 7.17
C LYS A 57 0.57 5.84 6.63
N LEU A 58 0.17 5.77 5.37
CA LEU A 58 -0.14 4.49 4.74
C LEU A 58 1.10 3.60 4.69
N MET A 59 2.25 4.18 4.31
CA MET A 59 3.50 3.43 4.25
C MET A 59 3.91 2.90 5.63
N GLN A 60 3.76 3.71 6.68
CA GLN A 60 4.06 3.27 8.03
C GLN A 60 3.15 2.11 8.44
N TRP A 61 1.87 2.20 8.08
CA TRP A 61 0.93 1.13 8.36
C TRP A 61 1.32 -0.18 7.67
N LEU A 62 1.71 -0.10 6.38
CA LEU A 62 2.17 -1.28 5.64
C LEU A 62 3.42 -1.88 6.29
N LYS A 63 4.39 -1.04 6.62
CA LYS A 63 5.65 -1.50 7.22
C LYS A 63 5.48 -2.07 8.61
N SER A 64 4.45 -1.63 9.33
CA SER A 64 4.18 -2.15 10.67
C SER A 64 3.33 -3.41 10.65
N GLY A 65 3.02 -3.95 9.47
CA GLY A 65 2.36 -5.23 9.35
C GLY A 65 1.05 -5.22 8.58
N GLY A 66 0.50 -4.06 8.26
CA GLY A 66 -0.76 -3.96 7.54
C GLY A 66 -1.92 -4.55 8.31
N PRO A 67 -2.85 -5.24 7.63
CA PRO A 67 -3.99 -5.85 8.30
C PRO A 67 -3.56 -6.98 9.23
N ARG A 68 -4.33 -7.21 10.27
CA ARG A 68 -4.06 -8.28 11.22
C ARG A 68 -4.02 -9.67 10.59
N SER A 69 -4.83 -9.87 9.54
CA SER A 69 -4.91 -11.16 8.86
C SER A 69 -3.70 -11.45 7.98
N ALA A 70 -2.89 -10.44 7.71
CA ALA A 70 -1.73 -10.58 6.84
C ALA A 70 -0.45 -10.75 7.64
N ARG A 71 0.56 -11.30 6.97
CA ARG A 71 1.91 -11.37 7.53
C ARG A 71 2.84 -10.70 6.53
N VAL A 72 3.17 -9.45 6.80
CA VAL A 72 4.07 -8.67 5.95
C VAL A 72 5.51 -8.96 6.36
N GLU A 73 6.29 -9.44 5.41
CA GLU A 73 7.70 -9.77 5.65
C GLU A 73 8.63 -8.69 5.14
N ARG A 74 8.23 -8.03 4.05
CA ARG A 74 9.08 -7.01 3.43
C ARG A 74 8.21 -6.05 2.62
N VAL A 75 8.58 -4.77 2.65
CA VAL A 75 7.95 -3.75 1.82
C VAL A 75 9.05 -3.01 1.08
N LEU A 76 8.95 -3.01 -0.24
CA LEU A 76 9.81 -2.20 -1.11
C LEU A 76 8.95 -1.08 -1.67
N SER A 77 9.53 0.10 -1.78
CA SER A 77 8.76 1.22 -2.31
C SER A 77 9.68 2.19 -3.05
N GLU A 78 9.07 2.95 -3.94
CA GLU A 78 9.77 4.02 -4.64
C GLU A 78 8.76 5.08 -5.06
N PRO A 79 9.23 6.30 -5.37
CA PRO A 79 8.34 7.34 -5.91
C PRO A 79 7.73 6.83 -7.22
N HIS A 80 6.46 7.17 -7.44
CA HIS A 80 5.74 6.75 -8.62
C HIS A 80 5.33 7.98 -9.44
N HIS A 81 5.60 7.93 -10.74
CA HIS A 81 5.25 9.00 -11.65
C HIS A 81 4.26 8.46 -12.67
N PRO A 82 2.95 8.56 -12.39
CA PRO A 82 1.94 8.08 -13.35
C PRO A 82 2.02 8.93 -14.62
N SER A 83 1.95 8.26 -15.75
CA SER A 83 1.98 8.96 -17.06
C SER A 83 0.60 9.40 -17.49
#